data_7786f289ca570e37e66d3dcb9bbd9424
#
_entry.id   7786f289ca570e37e66d3dcb9bbd9424
#
_cell.length_a   1.000
_cell.length_b   1.000
_cell.length_c   1.000
_cell.angle_alpha   90.00
_cell.angle_beta   90.00
_cell.angle_gamma   90.00
#
_symmetry.space_group_name_H-M   'P 1'
#
loop_
_entity.id
_entity.type
_entity.pdbx_description
1 polymer ?
#
loop_
_entity_poly.entity_id
_entity_poly.type
_entity_poly.pdbx_seq_one_letter_code
_entity_poly.pdbx_strand_id
1 'polypeptide(L)'
;MRRYTIRSILFSSYAIILVVFFLALSIYSFTSETRRQYDQIARVLGQNTQVTAAAIDNELNQMNTVSMNVCYSSHVKHQFEMYLKTDDPALKGNHVKLLIDLLAGVIGPNRTVDQVNLYEMESGMIAAGLDNRHYAAGPQNTIWYQPLAQEGQKRYIAYAGSDPVLGKYSTDPNGKQFVVLARPYMDKLWIPQGYVEVKNSIRRVFRAALDYQSAYGEFLCIFDSSGNQLLGTSDSEGLWAALSEAGLPNAMTRIQLGKEVGYALCIPSEMSDFHTVAYIDRAHIFAPLLDYLKVVMGIGLCVLAFALLLAYLAAKHLTNPIQFIY
;
A
#
# COMPACT_ATOMS: atom_id res chain seq x y z
N MET A 1 60.70 29.14 -26.07
CA MET A 1 59.62 28.43 -26.79
C MET A 1 59.92 26.94 -26.83
N ARG A 2 59.12 26.09 -26.17
CA ARG A 2 59.27 24.61 -26.24
C ARG A 2 58.86 24.18 -27.67
N ARG A 3 59.82 23.69 -28.48
CA ARG A 3 59.50 23.09 -29.77
C ARG A 3 58.72 21.78 -29.50
N TYR A 4 57.40 21.80 -29.73
CA TYR A 4 56.58 20.58 -29.69
C TYR A 4 57.00 19.70 -30.88
N THR A 5 57.47 18.49 -30.62
CA THR A 5 57.77 17.52 -31.65
C THR A 5 56.44 17.04 -32.27
N ILE A 6 56.44 16.75 -33.59
CA ILE A 6 55.28 16.23 -34.34
C ILE A 6 54.62 15.04 -33.59
N ARG A 7 55.44 14.23 -32.96
CA ARG A 7 55.00 13.10 -32.10
C ARG A 7 54.15 13.53 -30.92
N SER A 8 54.55 14.61 -30.23
CA SER A 8 53.79 15.13 -29.06
C SER A 8 52.45 15.69 -29.49
N ILE A 9 52.38 16.36 -30.64
CA ILE A 9 51.13 16.93 -31.17
C ILE A 9 50.15 15.81 -31.57
N LEU A 10 50.63 14.81 -32.32
CA LEU A 10 49.83 13.63 -32.71
C LEU A 10 49.29 12.87 -31.48
N PHE A 11 50.17 12.55 -30.52
CA PHE A 11 49.76 11.86 -29.30
C PHE A 11 48.72 12.66 -28.50
N SER A 12 48.94 13.97 -28.30
CA SER A 12 48.01 14.81 -27.54
C SER A 12 46.66 14.94 -28.24
N SER A 13 46.59 15.03 -29.58
CA SER A 13 45.33 15.09 -30.32
C SER A 13 44.53 13.79 -30.18
N TYR A 14 45.15 12.62 -30.34
CA TYR A 14 44.51 11.32 -30.13
C TYR A 14 44.08 11.12 -28.67
N ALA A 15 44.90 11.52 -27.70
CA ALA A 15 44.57 11.43 -26.28
C ALA A 15 43.35 12.28 -25.94
N ILE A 16 43.26 13.51 -26.41
CA ILE A 16 42.12 14.38 -26.20
C ILE A 16 40.84 13.76 -26.77
N ILE A 17 40.90 13.26 -28.02
CA ILE A 17 39.73 12.62 -28.64
C ILE A 17 39.27 11.42 -27.84
N LEU A 18 40.17 10.53 -27.39
CA LEU A 18 39.85 9.37 -26.60
C LEU A 18 39.22 9.74 -25.24
N VAL A 19 39.78 10.75 -24.56
CA VAL A 19 39.23 11.22 -23.26
C VAL A 19 37.82 11.80 -23.43
N VAL A 20 37.63 12.67 -24.46
CA VAL A 20 36.31 13.26 -24.73
C VAL A 20 35.28 12.18 -25.06
N PHE A 21 35.65 11.20 -25.88
CA PHE A 21 34.78 10.10 -26.24
C PHE A 21 34.43 9.23 -25.02
N PHE A 22 35.43 8.93 -24.17
CA PHE A 22 35.22 8.20 -22.94
C PHE A 22 34.25 8.92 -21.97
N LEU A 23 34.45 10.24 -21.78
CA LEU A 23 33.56 11.06 -20.96
C LEU A 23 32.11 11.07 -21.50
N ALA A 24 31.95 11.26 -22.80
CA ALA A 24 30.65 11.26 -23.45
C ALA A 24 29.92 9.90 -23.25
N LEU A 25 30.63 8.78 -23.47
CA LEU A 25 30.09 7.45 -23.26
C LEU A 25 29.71 7.22 -21.77
N SER A 26 30.56 7.66 -20.85
CA SER A 26 30.31 7.49 -19.40
C SER A 26 29.09 8.27 -18.97
N ILE A 27 28.92 9.51 -19.42
CA ILE A 27 27.72 10.34 -19.14
C ILE A 27 26.47 9.71 -19.74
N TYR A 28 26.55 9.26 -21.00
CA TYR A 28 25.43 8.60 -21.67
C TYR A 28 25.02 7.31 -20.94
N SER A 29 25.98 6.45 -20.62
CA SER A 29 25.72 5.19 -19.90
C SER A 29 25.09 5.46 -18.53
N PHE A 30 25.62 6.41 -17.76
CA PHE A 30 25.07 6.78 -16.45
C PHE A 30 23.65 7.33 -16.54
N THR A 31 23.40 8.25 -17.46
CA THR A 31 22.05 8.84 -17.60
C THR A 31 21.04 7.81 -18.10
N SER A 32 21.43 6.93 -19.02
CA SER A 32 20.60 5.85 -19.53
C SER A 32 20.24 4.84 -18.43
N GLU A 33 21.24 4.42 -17.63
CA GLU A 33 21.01 3.46 -16.54
C GLU A 33 20.17 4.06 -15.42
N THR A 34 20.41 5.33 -15.05
CA THR A 34 19.61 6.05 -14.06
C THR A 34 18.13 6.09 -14.48
N ARG A 35 17.86 6.42 -15.73
CA ARG A 35 16.49 6.46 -16.25
C ARG A 35 15.84 5.06 -16.24
N ARG A 36 16.59 4.05 -16.69
CA ARG A 36 16.10 2.67 -16.72
C ARG A 36 15.75 2.15 -15.32
N GLN A 37 16.61 2.37 -14.32
CA GLN A 37 16.35 1.96 -12.94
C GLN A 37 15.17 2.71 -12.35
N TYR A 38 15.08 4.03 -12.55
CA TYR A 38 13.93 4.80 -12.11
C TYR A 38 12.62 4.25 -12.68
N ASP A 39 12.56 4.01 -13.99
CA ASP A 39 11.38 3.48 -14.67
C ASP A 39 11.03 2.05 -14.20
N GLN A 40 12.04 1.25 -13.86
CA GLN A 40 11.84 -0.10 -13.32
C GLN A 40 11.26 -0.05 -11.91
N ILE A 41 11.84 0.75 -11.02
CA ILE A 41 11.36 0.92 -9.65
C ILE A 41 9.95 1.51 -9.65
N ALA A 42 9.68 2.54 -10.48
CA ALA A 42 8.37 3.14 -10.60
C ALA A 42 7.29 2.12 -11.02
N ARG A 43 7.61 1.24 -11.97
CA ARG A 43 6.69 0.17 -12.40
C ARG A 43 6.44 -0.85 -11.28
N VAL A 44 7.51 -1.34 -10.63
CA VAL A 44 7.38 -2.34 -9.57
C VAL A 44 6.62 -1.76 -8.38
N LEU A 45 6.97 -0.54 -7.96
CA LEU A 45 6.29 0.15 -6.87
C LEU A 45 4.80 0.36 -7.19
N GLY A 46 4.50 0.85 -8.41
CA GLY A 46 3.12 1.04 -8.86
C GLY A 46 2.32 -0.26 -8.88
N GLN A 47 2.88 -1.33 -9.45
CA GLN A 47 2.22 -2.64 -9.49
C GLN A 47 1.98 -3.23 -8.10
N ASN A 48 2.99 -3.21 -7.23
CA ASN A 48 2.88 -3.74 -5.88
C ASN A 48 1.85 -2.98 -5.05
N THR A 49 1.84 -1.65 -5.14
CA THR A 49 0.85 -0.82 -4.43
C THR A 49 -0.55 -1.07 -4.95
N GLN A 50 -0.72 -1.19 -6.27
CA GLN A 50 -2.01 -1.50 -6.89
C GLN A 50 -2.54 -2.88 -6.48
N VAL A 51 -1.67 -3.91 -6.47
CA VAL A 51 -2.03 -5.26 -6.02
C VAL A 51 -2.43 -5.25 -4.54
N THR A 52 -1.71 -4.50 -3.71
CA THR A 52 -2.03 -4.37 -2.29
C THR A 52 -3.38 -3.65 -2.08
N ALA A 53 -3.62 -2.53 -2.78
CA ALA A 53 -4.89 -1.82 -2.73
C ALA A 53 -6.06 -2.71 -3.20
N ALA A 54 -5.89 -3.43 -4.30
CA ALA A 54 -6.90 -4.36 -4.79
C ALA A 54 -7.16 -5.53 -3.82
N ALA A 55 -6.14 -6.01 -3.12
CA ALA A 55 -6.31 -7.03 -2.08
C ALA A 55 -7.13 -6.52 -0.89
N ILE A 56 -6.90 -5.28 -0.47
CA ILE A 56 -7.69 -4.60 0.57
C ILE A 56 -9.15 -4.46 0.11
N ASP A 57 -9.38 -3.96 -1.11
CA ASP A 57 -10.73 -3.82 -1.66
C ASP A 57 -11.47 -5.16 -1.77
N ASN A 58 -10.76 -6.24 -2.08
CA ASN A 58 -11.33 -7.59 -2.10
C ASN A 58 -11.79 -8.03 -0.70
N GLU A 59 -11.02 -7.79 0.35
CA GLU A 59 -11.43 -8.07 1.74
C GLU A 59 -12.64 -7.22 2.14
N LEU A 60 -12.67 -5.93 1.80
CA LEU A 60 -13.83 -5.06 2.03
C LEU A 60 -15.06 -5.53 1.26
N ASN A 61 -14.88 -6.02 0.04
CA ASN A 61 -15.97 -6.58 -0.77
C ASN A 61 -16.52 -7.90 -0.19
N GLN A 62 -15.67 -8.72 0.43
CA GLN A 62 -16.13 -9.90 1.16
C GLN A 62 -17.00 -9.49 2.37
N MET A 63 -16.57 -8.48 3.16
CA MET A 63 -17.39 -7.91 4.23
C MET A 63 -18.74 -7.39 3.71
N ASN A 64 -18.71 -6.69 2.58
CA ASN A 64 -19.91 -6.19 1.91
C ASN A 64 -20.84 -7.34 1.49
N THR A 65 -20.30 -8.39 0.90
CA THR A 65 -21.08 -9.58 0.49
C THR A 65 -21.73 -10.25 1.68
N VAL A 66 -21.00 -10.47 2.77
CA VAL A 66 -21.58 -11.05 4.00
C VAL A 66 -22.68 -10.16 4.56
N SER A 67 -22.49 -8.85 4.64
CA SER A 67 -23.51 -7.92 5.12
C SER A 67 -24.78 -7.93 4.25
N MET A 68 -24.61 -8.05 2.93
CA MET A 68 -25.73 -8.20 1.98
C MET A 68 -26.46 -9.52 2.19
N ASN A 69 -25.71 -10.62 2.36
CA ASN A 69 -26.31 -11.94 2.61
C ASN A 69 -27.14 -11.94 3.88
N VAL A 70 -26.71 -11.28 4.96
CA VAL A 70 -27.51 -11.10 6.17
C VAL A 70 -28.78 -10.31 5.87
N CYS A 71 -28.66 -9.16 5.20
CA CYS A 71 -29.77 -8.28 4.89
C CYS A 71 -30.85 -8.92 3.98
N TYR A 72 -30.42 -9.79 3.05
CA TYR A 72 -31.34 -10.40 2.08
C TYR A 72 -31.76 -11.84 2.43
N SER A 73 -31.19 -12.44 3.49
CA SER A 73 -31.62 -13.76 3.95
C SER A 73 -33.06 -13.75 4.44
N SER A 74 -33.94 -14.50 3.80
CA SER A 74 -35.34 -14.65 4.23
C SER A 74 -35.46 -15.32 5.61
N HIS A 75 -34.53 -16.24 5.93
CA HIS A 75 -34.48 -16.90 7.22
C HIS A 75 -34.09 -15.95 8.35
N VAL A 76 -33.05 -15.13 8.11
CA VAL A 76 -32.63 -14.10 9.11
C VAL A 76 -33.77 -13.08 9.30
N LYS A 77 -34.40 -12.61 8.21
CA LYS A 77 -35.54 -11.67 8.27
C LYS A 77 -36.69 -12.22 9.10
N HIS A 78 -37.12 -13.44 8.79
CA HIS A 78 -38.23 -14.06 9.53
C HIS A 78 -37.89 -14.24 11.01
N GLN A 79 -36.69 -14.73 11.29
CA GLN A 79 -36.28 -15.02 12.69
C GLN A 79 -36.08 -13.73 13.49
N PHE A 80 -35.54 -12.66 12.88
CA PHE A 80 -35.38 -11.37 13.53
C PHE A 80 -36.73 -10.67 13.79
N GLU A 81 -37.65 -10.77 12.83
CA GLU A 81 -39.05 -10.30 13.03
C GLU A 81 -39.74 -10.99 14.18
N MET A 82 -39.63 -12.33 14.32
CA MET A 82 -40.15 -13.10 15.42
C MET A 82 -39.51 -12.69 16.76
N TYR A 83 -38.19 -12.50 16.76
CA TYR A 83 -37.43 -12.02 17.92
C TYR A 83 -37.96 -10.65 18.42
N LEU A 84 -38.17 -9.69 17.50
CA LEU A 84 -38.63 -8.34 17.82
C LEU A 84 -40.08 -8.34 18.37
N LYS A 85 -40.95 -9.28 17.93
CA LYS A 85 -42.35 -9.38 18.33
C LYS A 85 -42.57 -10.19 19.60
N THR A 86 -41.53 -10.88 20.11
CA THR A 86 -41.64 -11.78 21.24
C THR A 86 -41.30 -11.06 22.55
N ASP A 87 -42.25 -11.02 23.48
CA ASP A 87 -42.07 -10.45 24.82
C ASP A 87 -41.65 -11.51 25.87
N ASP A 88 -41.93 -12.79 25.63
CA ASP A 88 -41.52 -13.88 26.50
C ASP A 88 -40.00 -14.08 26.49
N PRO A 89 -39.30 -13.91 27.61
CA PRO A 89 -37.84 -14.04 27.68
C PRO A 89 -37.30 -15.42 27.27
N ALA A 90 -38.05 -16.49 27.52
CA ALA A 90 -37.62 -17.85 27.17
C ALA A 90 -37.70 -18.08 25.67
N LEU A 91 -38.78 -17.66 25.03
CA LEU A 91 -38.95 -17.72 23.59
C LEU A 91 -37.97 -16.77 22.91
N LYS A 92 -37.77 -15.55 23.42
CA LYS A 92 -36.80 -14.59 22.94
C LYS A 92 -35.39 -15.16 22.95
N GLY A 93 -34.98 -15.86 24.01
CA GLY A 93 -33.71 -16.56 24.11
C GLY A 93 -33.52 -17.66 23.06
N ASN A 94 -34.58 -18.37 22.68
CA ASN A 94 -34.53 -19.35 21.59
C ASN A 94 -34.35 -18.68 20.23
N HIS A 95 -35.03 -17.56 19.99
CA HIS A 95 -34.85 -16.78 18.77
C HIS A 95 -33.41 -16.24 18.61
N VAL A 96 -32.79 -15.77 19.71
CA VAL A 96 -31.40 -15.35 19.76
C VAL A 96 -30.45 -16.47 19.33
N LYS A 97 -30.61 -17.69 19.88
CA LYS A 97 -29.79 -18.85 19.51
C LYS A 97 -29.89 -19.17 18.02
N LEU A 98 -31.12 -19.22 17.49
CA LEU A 98 -31.34 -19.47 16.08
C LEU A 98 -30.75 -18.37 15.18
N LEU A 99 -30.80 -17.10 15.59
CA LEU A 99 -30.19 -16.00 14.89
C LEU A 99 -28.66 -16.12 14.89
N ILE A 100 -28.04 -16.47 16.02
CA ILE A 100 -26.59 -16.71 16.07
C ILE A 100 -26.20 -17.82 15.08
N ASP A 101 -26.95 -18.94 15.05
CA ASP A 101 -26.69 -20.05 14.12
C ASP A 101 -26.86 -19.63 12.67
N LEU A 102 -27.89 -18.86 12.35
CA LEU A 102 -28.13 -18.33 11.00
C LEU A 102 -27.01 -17.36 10.57
N LEU A 103 -26.60 -16.43 11.44
CA LEU A 103 -25.49 -15.51 11.16
C LEU A 103 -24.16 -16.26 10.99
N ALA A 104 -23.90 -17.26 11.84
CA ALA A 104 -22.73 -18.14 11.71
C ALA A 104 -22.75 -18.91 10.38
N GLY A 105 -23.93 -19.35 9.93
CA GLY A 105 -24.11 -19.95 8.61
C GLY A 105 -23.79 -19.00 7.45
N VAL A 106 -24.10 -17.71 7.58
CA VAL A 106 -23.74 -16.68 6.56
C VAL A 106 -22.23 -16.41 6.56
N ILE A 107 -21.58 -16.40 7.73
CA ILE A 107 -20.12 -16.30 7.84
C ILE A 107 -19.44 -17.49 7.14
N GLY A 108 -20.06 -18.66 7.25
CA GLY A 108 -19.59 -19.90 6.64
C GLY A 108 -18.41 -20.57 7.36
N PRO A 109 -18.07 -21.81 6.96
CA PRO A 109 -17.06 -22.64 7.63
C PRO A 109 -15.64 -22.04 7.52
N ASN A 110 -15.36 -21.29 6.46
CA ASN A 110 -14.05 -20.67 6.21
C ASN A 110 -13.89 -19.33 6.94
N ARG A 111 -14.88 -18.90 7.69
CA ARG A 111 -14.90 -17.61 8.40
C ARG A 111 -14.44 -16.47 7.48
N THR A 112 -15.24 -16.16 6.47
CA THR A 112 -14.95 -15.08 5.49
C THR A 112 -14.82 -13.71 6.15
N VAL A 113 -15.46 -13.55 7.35
CA VAL A 113 -15.35 -12.38 8.21
C VAL A 113 -15.14 -12.81 9.66
N ASP A 114 -14.58 -11.92 10.48
CA ASP A 114 -14.27 -12.24 11.88
C ASP A 114 -15.53 -12.17 12.76
N GLN A 115 -16.42 -11.21 12.49
CA GLN A 115 -17.62 -10.99 13.30
C GLN A 115 -18.75 -10.38 12.47
N VAL A 116 -19.98 -10.80 12.77
CA VAL A 116 -21.22 -10.19 12.32
C VAL A 116 -22.07 -9.84 13.53
N ASN A 117 -22.54 -8.61 13.60
CA ASN A 117 -23.43 -8.12 14.64
C ASN A 117 -24.73 -7.63 14.01
N LEU A 118 -25.86 -8.06 14.54
CA LEU A 118 -27.19 -7.59 14.19
C LEU A 118 -27.75 -6.78 15.35
N TYR A 119 -27.90 -5.48 15.15
CA TYR A 119 -28.39 -4.55 16.16
C TYR A 119 -29.90 -4.30 16.01
N GLU A 120 -30.58 -4.21 17.13
CA GLU A 120 -31.91 -3.57 17.21
C GLU A 120 -31.79 -2.06 17.05
N MET A 121 -32.92 -1.39 16.84
CA MET A 121 -32.93 0.09 16.67
C MET A 121 -32.52 0.84 17.95
N GLU A 122 -32.92 0.36 19.11
CA GLU A 122 -32.73 1.05 20.40
C GLU A 122 -31.62 0.38 21.23
N SER A 123 -31.82 -0.89 21.60
CA SER A 123 -30.92 -1.62 22.46
C SER A 123 -31.06 -3.11 22.22
N GLY A 124 -29.94 -3.74 22.00
CA GLY A 124 -29.84 -5.17 21.71
C GLY A 124 -28.93 -5.41 20.53
N MET A 125 -27.99 -6.33 20.70
CA MET A 125 -27.04 -6.75 19.66
C MET A 125 -26.89 -8.26 19.71
N ILE A 126 -27.14 -8.92 18.60
CA ILE A 126 -26.93 -10.36 18.44
C ILE A 126 -25.62 -10.51 17.65
N ALA A 127 -24.64 -11.14 18.28
CA ALA A 127 -23.28 -11.28 17.78
C ALA A 127 -23.00 -12.72 17.35
N ALA A 128 -22.36 -12.91 16.19
CA ALA A 128 -21.92 -14.21 15.70
C ALA A 128 -20.54 -14.11 15.01
N GLY A 129 -19.66 -15.06 15.26
CA GLY A 129 -18.31 -15.12 14.70
C GLY A 129 -17.26 -15.50 15.72
N LEU A 130 -16.34 -14.59 16.03
CA LEU A 130 -15.37 -14.77 17.12
C LEU A 130 -16.06 -14.80 18.47
N ASP A 131 -17.08 -13.98 18.63
CA ASP A 131 -17.92 -13.95 19.82
C ASP A 131 -19.38 -14.23 19.44
N ASN A 132 -20.01 -15.16 20.18
CA ASN A 132 -21.37 -15.63 19.90
C ASN A 132 -22.25 -15.35 21.12
N ARG A 133 -22.82 -14.14 21.20
CA ARG A 133 -23.60 -13.69 22.38
C ARG A 133 -24.69 -12.70 21.98
N HIS A 134 -25.60 -12.50 22.93
CA HIS A 134 -26.54 -11.40 22.94
C HIS A 134 -26.08 -10.35 23.96
N TYR A 135 -26.08 -9.09 23.57
CA TYR A 135 -25.68 -7.97 24.39
C TYR A 135 -26.80 -6.94 24.48
N ALA A 136 -26.96 -6.32 25.64
CA ALA A 136 -27.83 -5.15 25.83
C ALA A 136 -27.05 -3.87 25.37
N ALA A 137 -26.56 -3.86 24.15
CA ALA A 137 -25.78 -2.76 23.57
C ALA A 137 -26.53 -2.18 22.37
N GLY A 138 -26.76 -0.88 22.38
CA GLY A 138 -27.39 -0.19 21.27
C GLY A 138 -26.40 0.29 20.23
N PRO A 139 -26.86 0.64 19.02
CA PRO A 139 -26.04 1.12 17.92
C PRO A 139 -25.48 2.54 18.13
N GLN A 140 -26.06 3.31 19.06
CA GLN A 140 -25.84 4.76 19.22
C GLN A 140 -24.38 5.13 19.54
N ASN A 141 -23.63 4.22 20.18
CA ASN A 141 -22.23 4.43 20.56
C ASN A 141 -21.24 3.93 19.51
N THR A 142 -21.71 3.51 18.33
CA THR A 142 -20.83 3.06 17.25
C THR A 142 -20.47 4.21 16.31
N ILE A 143 -19.28 4.12 15.71
CA ILE A 143 -18.78 5.18 14.80
C ILE A 143 -19.62 5.34 13.54
N TRP A 144 -20.33 4.30 13.13
CA TRP A 144 -21.15 4.27 11.92
C TRP A 144 -22.61 4.69 12.15
N TYR A 145 -23.06 4.84 13.41
CA TYR A 145 -24.46 5.13 13.70
C TYR A 145 -24.90 6.48 13.14
N GLN A 146 -24.13 7.53 13.38
CA GLN A 146 -24.44 8.87 12.89
C GLN A 146 -24.51 8.94 11.35
N PRO A 147 -23.52 8.45 10.59
CA PRO A 147 -23.61 8.44 9.12
C PRO A 147 -24.82 7.67 8.59
N LEU A 148 -25.16 6.53 9.18
CA LEU A 148 -26.28 5.71 8.69
C LEU A 148 -27.65 6.23 9.13
N ALA A 149 -27.80 6.58 10.41
CA ALA A 149 -29.09 6.93 11.00
C ALA A 149 -29.47 8.40 10.77
N GLN A 150 -28.49 9.31 10.79
CA GLN A 150 -28.75 10.76 10.72
C GLN A 150 -28.46 11.33 9.33
N GLU A 151 -27.42 10.83 8.63
CA GLU A 151 -27.07 11.32 7.30
C GLU A 151 -27.68 10.46 6.18
N GLY A 152 -28.33 9.34 6.51
CA GLY A 152 -29.05 8.49 5.56
C GLY A 152 -28.14 7.71 4.59
N GLN A 153 -26.90 7.48 4.95
CA GLN A 153 -26.00 6.68 4.14
C GLN A 153 -26.47 5.23 4.04
N LYS A 154 -26.31 4.63 2.87
CA LYS A 154 -26.71 3.22 2.64
C LYS A 154 -25.72 2.20 3.19
N ARG A 155 -24.48 2.62 3.34
CA ARG A 155 -23.35 1.80 3.81
C ARG A 155 -22.29 2.73 4.36
N TYR A 156 -21.65 2.29 5.42
CA TYR A 156 -20.50 2.97 6.02
C TYR A 156 -19.36 1.99 6.22
N ILE A 157 -18.15 2.35 5.81
CA ILE A 157 -16.93 1.55 6.02
C ILE A 157 -15.90 2.47 6.67
N ALA A 158 -15.32 2.03 7.80
CA ALA A 158 -14.28 2.81 8.47
C ALA A 158 -13.41 1.93 9.37
N TYR A 159 -12.28 2.48 9.77
CA TYR A 159 -11.46 1.94 10.83
C TYR A 159 -12.10 2.25 12.19
N ALA A 160 -12.42 1.20 12.96
CA ALA A 160 -13.11 1.33 14.26
C ALA A 160 -12.15 1.31 15.46
N GLY A 161 -10.87 1.09 15.24
CA GLY A 161 -9.90 0.97 16.33
C GLY A 161 -9.99 -0.35 17.10
N SER A 162 -9.58 -0.32 18.37
CA SER A 162 -9.56 -1.50 19.25
C SER A 162 -10.96 -1.87 19.73
N ASP A 163 -11.28 -3.17 19.64
CA ASP A 163 -12.49 -3.73 20.20
C ASP A 163 -12.16 -4.53 21.48
N PRO A 164 -12.64 -4.13 22.67
CA PRO A 164 -12.30 -4.78 23.94
C PRO A 164 -12.87 -6.19 24.08
N VAL A 165 -13.93 -6.51 23.34
CA VAL A 165 -14.55 -7.85 23.35
C VAL A 165 -13.82 -8.76 22.39
N LEU A 166 -13.70 -8.34 21.13
CA LEU A 166 -13.09 -9.15 20.07
C LEU A 166 -11.57 -9.24 20.20
N GLY A 167 -10.92 -8.19 20.68
CA GLY A 167 -9.47 -8.16 20.89
C GLY A 167 -8.93 -9.22 21.87
N LYS A 168 -9.80 -9.85 22.68
CA LYS A 168 -9.42 -10.97 23.55
C LYS A 168 -9.04 -12.23 22.77
N TYR A 169 -9.53 -12.36 21.55
CA TYR A 169 -9.30 -13.54 20.70
C TYR A 169 -8.00 -13.45 19.89
N SER A 170 -7.25 -12.35 20.03
CA SER A 170 -5.95 -12.18 19.36
C SER A 170 -4.86 -11.77 20.34
N THR A 171 -3.67 -12.33 20.17
CA THR A 171 -2.42 -11.89 20.83
C THR A 171 -1.69 -10.82 20.01
N ASP A 172 -1.95 -10.77 18.70
CA ASP A 172 -1.37 -9.80 17.78
C ASP A 172 -2.04 -8.42 17.96
N PRO A 173 -1.30 -7.33 18.16
CA PRO A 173 -1.85 -5.97 18.21
C PRO A 173 -2.74 -5.63 17.01
N ASN A 174 -2.35 -6.05 15.81
CA ASN A 174 -3.12 -5.84 14.58
C ASN A 174 -4.41 -6.69 14.53
N GLY A 175 -4.45 -7.79 15.28
CA GLY A 175 -5.65 -8.62 15.47
C GLY A 175 -6.63 -8.06 16.50
N LYS A 176 -6.27 -6.99 17.23
CA LYS A 176 -7.12 -6.33 18.21
C LYS A 176 -7.82 -5.08 17.68
N GLN A 177 -7.44 -4.63 16.51
CA GLN A 177 -7.98 -3.46 15.82
C GLN A 177 -8.83 -3.92 14.65
N PHE A 178 -9.93 -3.22 14.38
CA PHE A 178 -10.93 -3.68 13.42
C PHE A 178 -11.32 -2.59 12.43
N VAL A 179 -11.61 -3.05 11.21
CA VAL A 179 -12.36 -2.32 10.21
C VAL A 179 -13.81 -2.78 10.33
N VAL A 180 -14.73 -1.84 10.24
CA VAL A 180 -16.17 -2.11 10.25
C VAL A 180 -16.80 -1.76 8.93
N LEU A 181 -17.78 -2.56 8.53
CA LEU A 181 -18.74 -2.24 7.49
C LEU A 181 -20.13 -2.35 8.10
N ALA A 182 -20.89 -1.27 8.07
CA ALA A 182 -22.25 -1.26 8.61
C ALA A 182 -23.27 -0.78 7.58
N ARG A 183 -24.52 -1.25 7.73
CA ARG A 183 -25.65 -0.82 6.91
C ARG A 183 -26.97 -0.97 7.66
N PRO A 184 -28.01 -0.18 7.27
CA PRO A 184 -29.35 -0.36 7.80
C PRO A 184 -29.91 -1.74 7.42
N TYR A 185 -30.57 -2.39 8.36
CA TYR A 185 -31.30 -3.64 8.16
C TYR A 185 -32.79 -3.33 7.95
N MET A 186 -33.29 -3.63 6.77
CA MET A 186 -34.63 -3.28 6.36
C MET A 186 -35.58 -4.49 6.36
N ASP A 187 -36.84 -4.27 6.72
CA ASP A 187 -37.87 -5.28 6.54
C ASP A 187 -38.28 -5.45 5.06
N LYS A 188 -39.40 -6.17 4.83
CA LYS A 188 -39.95 -6.41 3.50
C LYS A 188 -40.54 -5.15 2.87
N LEU A 189 -40.90 -4.16 3.68
CA LEU A 189 -41.47 -2.87 3.26
C LEU A 189 -40.44 -1.75 3.21
N TRP A 190 -39.15 -2.08 3.33
CA TRP A 190 -38.02 -1.15 3.36
C TRP A 190 -38.06 -0.19 4.57
N ILE A 191 -38.67 -0.63 5.68
CA ILE A 191 -38.66 0.10 6.95
C ILE A 191 -37.44 -0.39 7.75
N PRO A 192 -36.60 0.53 8.27
CA PRO A 192 -35.47 0.14 9.13
C PRO A 192 -35.93 -0.61 10.38
N GLN A 193 -35.35 -1.78 10.61
CA GLN A 193 -35.62 -2.62 11.79
C GLN A 193 -34.40 -2.74 12.70
N GLY A 194 -33.25 -2.30 12.22
CA GLY A 194 -31.98 -2.40 12.91
C GLY A 194 -30.80 -2.10 12.01
N TYR A 195 -29.63 -2.61 12.39
CA TYR A 195 -28.40 -2.42 11.64
C TYR A 195 -27.59 -3.73 11.59
N VAL A 196 -26.93 -3.99 10.48
CA VAL A 196 -25.93 -5.04 10.34
C VAL A 196 -24.56 -4.41 10.38
N GLU A 197 -23.69 -4.91 11.24
CA GLU A 197 -22.28 -4.56 11.31
C GLU A 197 -21.45 -5.81 11.04
N VAL A 198 -20.49 -5.70 10.16
CA VAL A 198 -19.47 -6.73 9.86
C VAL A 198 -18.13 -6.19 10.27
N LYS A 199 -17.36 -6.98 11.02
CA LYS A 199 -16.01 -6.61 11.47
C LYS A 199 -14.97 -7.59 10.94
N ASN A 200 -13.86 -7.04 10.46
CA ASN A 200 -12.64 -7.78 10.23
C ASN A 200 -11.48 -7.07 10.94
N SER A 201 -10.56 -7.85 11.49
CA SER A 201 -9.34 -7.32 12.07
C SER A 201 -8.47 -6.68 10.97
N ILE A 202 -7.68 -5.66 11.33
CA ILE A 202 -6.73 -5.04 10.39
C ILE A 202 -5.69 -6.07 9.92
N ARG A 203 -5.37 -7.08 10.75
CA ARG A 203 -4.53 -8.21 10.34
C ARG A 203 -5.09 -8.93 9.11
N ARG A 204 -6.40 -9.02 8.98
CA ARG A 204 -7.06 -9.63 7.82
C ARG A 204 -7.17 -8.64 6.66
N VAL A 205 -7.75 -7.46 6.91
CA VAL A 205 -8.03 -6.47 5.86
C VAL A 205 -6.74 -5.98 5.21
N PHE A 206 -5.71 -5.68 6.02
CA PHE A 206 -4.44 -5.14 5.54
C PHE A 206 -3.33 -6.19 5.44
N ARG A 207 -3.72 -7.47 5.36
CA ARG A 207 -2.76 -8.58 5.30
C ARG A 207 -1.72 -8.41 4.20
N ALA A 208 -2.14 -8.00 3.01
CA ALA A 208 -1.24 -7.80 1.88
C ALA A 208 -0.19 -6.71 2.14
N ALA A 209 -0.55 -5.67 2.91
CA ALA A 209 0.39 -4.63 3.31
C ALA A 209 1.28 -5.05 4.49
N LEU A 210 0.73 -5.83 5.45
CA LEU A 210 1.48 -6.34 6.59
C LEU A 210 2.53 -7.38 6.20
N ASP A 211 2.20 -8.24 5.24
CA ASP A 211 3.07 -9.31 4.75
C ASP A 211 3.96 -8.81 3.57
N TYR A 212 3.89 -7.51 3.23
CA TYR A 212 4.66 -6.92 2.14
C TYR A 212 6.16 -6.97 2.43
N GLN A 213 6.91 -7.47 1.45
CA GLN A 213 8.37 -7.49 1.50
C GLN A 213 8.93 -6.48 0.50
N SER A 214 9.67 -5.53 1.01
CA SER A 214 10.34 -4.51 0.21
C SER A 214 11.41 -5.11 -0.69
N ALA A 215 11.43 -4.73 -1.96
CA ALA A 215 12.45 -5.11 -2.92
C ALA A 215 13.60 -4.08 -3.01
N TYR A 216 13.30 -2.80 -2.72
CA TYR A 216 14.22 -1.68 -2.90
C TYR A 216 14.32 -0.76 -1.67
N GLY A 217 13.84 -1.21 -0.51
CA GLY A 217 13.80 -0.40 0.71
C GLY A 217 12.58 0.54 0.80
N GLU A 218 11.57 0.29 -0.06
CA GLU A 218 10.27 0.97 0.02
C GLU A 218 9.42 0.42 1.18
N PHE A 219 8.47 1.23 1.65
CA PHE A 219 7.48 0.79 2.62
C PHE A 219 6.06 1.20 2.21
N LEU A 220 5.08 0.46 2.71
CA LEU A 220 3.67 0.71 2.48
C LEU A 220 3.01 1.25 3.75
N CYS A 221 2.16 2.27 3.56
CA CYS A 221 1.30 2.83 4.59
C CYS A 221 -0.14 2.85 4.11
N ILE A 222 -1.08 2.79 5.05
CA ILE A 222 -2.49 2.95 4.78
C ILE A 222 -3.00 4.12 5.62
N PHE A 223 -3.66 5.06 4.95
CA PHE A 223 -4.28 6.22 5.56
C PHE A 223 -5.79 6.23 5.29
N ASP A 224 -6.55 6.90 6.14
CA ASP A 224 -7.90 7.32 5.83
C ASP A 224 -7.91 8.67 5.08
N SER A 225 -9.07 9.13 4.61
CA SER A 225 -9.23 10.41 3.92
C SER A 225 -8.89 11.63 4.79
N SER A 226 -8.89 11.48 6.09
CA SER A 226 -8.52 12.53 7.06
C SER A 226 -7.01 12.58 7.31
N GLY A 227 -6.25 11.62 6.78
CA GLY A 227 -4.81 11.50 6.95
C GLY A 227 -4.39 10.78 8.22
N ASN A 228 -5.31 10.11 8.91
CA ASN A 228 -4.93 9.25 10.02
C ASN A 228 -4.27 7.99 9.48
N GLN A 229 -3.12 7.66 10.00
CA GLN A 229 -2.40 6.45 9.65
C GLN A 229 -3.04 5.23 10.31
N LEU A 230 -3.54 4.32 9.51
CA LEU A 230 -4.16 3.07 9.95
C LEU A 230 -3.14 1.94 10.05
N LEU A 231 -2.18 1.95 9.13
CA LEU A 231 -1.04 1.03 9.09
C LEU A 231 0.19 1.74 8.54
N GLY A 232 1.37 1.45 9.09
CA GLY A 232 2.64 1.97 8.59
C GLY A 232 3.74 1.92 9.62
N THR A 233 4.92 2.45 9.24
CA THR A 233 6.10 2.57 10.09
C THR A 233 6.21 3.97 10.71
N SER A 234 7.09 4.15 11.70
CA SER A 234 7.39 5.46 12.29
C SER A 234 7.95 6.48 11.29
N ASP A 235 8.51 6.01 10.17
CA ASP A 235 9.13 6.85 9.14
C ASP A 235 8.11 7.52 8.21
N SER A 236 6.82 7.29 8.46
CA SER A 236 5.71 7.88 7.67
C SER A 236 5.17 9.20 8.24
N GLU A 237 5.76 9.73 9.30
CA GLU A 237 5.34 11.01 9.89
C GLU A 237 5.46 12.15 8.87
N GLY A 238 4.37 12.89 8.66
CA GLY A 238 4.29 13.96 7.66
C GLY A 238 4.09 13.50 6.21
N LEU A 239 4.11 12.18 5.93
CA LEU A 239 3.95 11.65 4.57
C LEU A 239 2.60 12.04 3.96
N TRP A 240 1.52 11.95 4.74
CA TRP A 240 0.19 12.33 4.26
C TRP A 240 0.10 13.83 3.89
N ALA A 241 0.69 14.71 4.71
CA ALA A 241 0.71 16.13 4.43
C ALA A 241 1.45 16.44 3.12
N ALA A 242 2.64 15.84 2.93
CA ALA A 242 3.42 15.99 1.72
C ALA A 242 2.70 15.45 0.47
N LEU A 243 1.96 14.33 0.60
CA LEU A 243 1.14 13.77 -0.49
C LEU A 243 -0.06 14.64 -0.81
N SER A 244 -0.72 15.20 0.20
CA SER A 244 -1.86 16.09 0.02
C SER A 244 -1.46 17.39 -0.70
N GLU A 245 -0.31 17.97 -0.36
CA GLU A 245 0.27 19.10 -1.09
C GLU A 245 0.59 18.75 -2.55
N ALA A 246 1.02 17.52 -2.82
CA ALA A 246 1.28 17.02 -4.18
C ALA A 246 0.02 16.59 -4.94
N GLY A 247 -1.19 16.67 -4.34
CA GLY A 247 -2.46 16.34 -4.96
C GLY A 247 -2.75 14.83 -5.02
N LEU A 248 -2.24 14.05 -4.06
CA LEU A 248 -2.43 12.60 -3.95
C LEU A 248 -2.12 11.87 -5.27
N PRO A 249 -0.87 11.90 -5.74
CA PRO A 249 -0.51 11.40 -7.05
C PRO A 249 -0.67 9.88 -7.14
N ASN A 250 -1.30 9.40 -8.20
CA ASN A 250 -1.44 7.98 -8.52
C ASN A 250 -0.23 7.39 -9.28
N ALA A 251 0.76 8.20 -9.56
CA ALA A 251 2.04 7.81 -10.16
C ALA A 251 3.19 8.23 -9.25
N MET A 252 4.33 7.56 -9.39
CA MET A 252 5.51 7.85 -8.60
C MET A 252 5.94 9.31 -8.77
N THR A 253 5.76 10.10 -7.74
CA THR A 253 6.00 11.54 -7.71
C THR A 253 7.03 11.87 -6.63
N ARG A 254 7.91 12.83 -6.93
CA ARG A 254 8.90 13.31 -5.98
C ARG A 254 8.21 14.12 -4.89
N ILE A 255 8.46 13.74 -3.63
CA ILE A 255 7.99 14.45 -2.44
C ILE A 255 9.16 14.76 -1.51
N GLN A 256 8.96 15.74 -0.63
CA GLN A 256 9.91 16.09 0.41
C GLN A 256 9.32 15.73 1.77
N LEU A 257 9.99 14.84 2.50
CA LEU A 257 9.63 14.43 3.84
C LEU A 257 10.64 15.00 4.83
N GLY A 258 10.31 16.13 5.44
CA GLY A 258 11.23 16.88 6.29
C GLY A 258 12.46 17.36 5.50
N LYS A 259 13.65 16.81 5.81
CA LYS A 259 14.92 17.13 5.11
C LYS A 259 15.23 16.13 3.97
N GLU A 260 14.56 15.02 3.94
CA GLU A 260 14.80 13.95 2.97
C GLU A 260 13.92 14.12 1.75
N VAL A 261 14.43 13.68 0.62
CA VAL A 261 13.72 13.68 -0.66
C VAL A 261 13.47 12.23 -1.02
N GLY A 262 12.22 11.89 -1.22
CA GLY A 262 11.82 10.56 -1.66
C GLY A 262 10.83 10.62 -2.82
N TYR A 263 10.28 9.48 -3.12
CA TYR A 263 9.24 9.31 -4.11
C TYR A 263 8.09 8.53 -3.50
N ALA A 264 6.87 8.96 -3.78
CA ALA A 264 5.68 8.29 -3.31
C ALA A 264 4.62 8.22 -4.40
N LEU A 265 3.70 7.31 -4.21
CA LEU A 265 2.45 7.22 -4.96
C LEU A 265 1.33 6.81 -4.02
N CYS A 266 0.10 7.18 -4.36
CA CYS A 266 -1.09 6.97 -3.56
C CYS A 266 -2.17 6.33 -4.44
N ILE A 267 -2.67 5.17 -4.02
CA ILE A 267 -3.77 4.45 -4.69
C ILE A 267 -4.99 4.49 -3.76
N PRO A 268 -6.07 5.19 -4.13
CA PRO A 268 -7.29 5.19 -3.34
C PRO A 268 -8.01 3.85 -3.46
N SER A 269 -8.71 3.44 -2.40
CA SER A 269 -9.64 2.31 -2.42
C SER A 269 -10.89 2.65 -3.24
N GLU A 270 -11.42 1.68 -3.99
CA GLU A 270 -12.71 1.81 -4.67
C GLU A 270 -13.90 1.55 -3.75
N MET A 271 -13.65 0.94 -2.60
CA MET A 271 -14.69 0.47 -1.66
C MET A 271 -14.88 1.37 -0.45
N SER A 272 -13.85 2.12 -0.06
CA SER A 272 -13.79 2.92 1.16
C SER A 272 -13.01 4.22 0.93
N ASP A 273 -12.81 4.99 1.99
CA ASP A 273 -11.98 6.18 2.03
C ASP A 273 -10.49 5.88 2.34
N PHE A 274 -10.08 4.63 2.24
CA PHE A 274 -8.70 4.23 2.49
C PHE A 274 -7.79 4.54 1.30
N HIS A 275 -6.55 4.87 1.62
CA HIS A 275 -5.51 5.19 0.66
C HIS A 275 -4.28 4.33 0.94
N THR A 276 -3.89 3.52 -0.03
CA THR A 276 -2.65 2.75 0.03
C THR A 276 -1.52 3.59 -0.56
N VAL A 277 -0.54 3.89 0.27
CA VAL A 277 0.60 4.74 -0.06
C VAL A 277 1.88 3.92 -0.05
N ALA A 278 2.67 4.04 -1.11
CA ALA A 278 4.03 3.55 -1.13
C ALA A 278 5.01 4.72 -1.11
N TYR A 279 6.08 4.58 -0.35
CA TYR A 279 7.18 5.53 -0.27
C TYR A 279 8.53 4.83 -0.41
N ILE A 280 9.43 5.47 -1.14
CA ILE A 280 10.83 5.05 -1.26
C ILE A 280 11.74 6.26 -1.13
N ASP A 281 12.77 6.16 -0.30
CA ASP A 281 13.78 7.21 -0.20
C ASP A 281 14.63 7.26 -1.48
N ARG A 282 14.98 8.47 -1.88
CA ARG A 282 15.89 8.73 -3.00
C ARG A 282 17.22 7.99 -2.85
N ALA A 283 17.76 7.90 -1.63
CA ALA A 283 19.02 7.20 -1.37
C ALA A 283 18.97 5.72 -1.82
N HIS A 284 17.86 5.03 -1.58
CA HIS A 284 17.69 3.63 -1.98
C HIS A 284 17.64 3.45 -3.50
N ILE A 285 17.13 4.45 -4.24
CA ILE A 285 17.12 4.40 -5.71
C ILE A 285 18.53 4.60 -6.29
N PHE A 286 19.31 5.52 -5.70
CA PHE A 286 20.58 5.95 -6.28
C PHE A 286 21.81 5.23 -5.72
N ALA A 287 21.74 4.58 -4.53
CA ALA A 287 22.87 3.82 -3.96
C ALA A 287 23.40 2.73 -4.91
N PRO A 288 22.56 1.87 -5.53
CA PRO A 288 23.04 0.87 -6.48
C PRO A 288 23.68 1.47 -7.72
N LEU A 289 23.21 2.66 -8.15
CA LEU A 289 23.78 3.38 -9.30
C LEU A 289 25.20 3.89 -9.03
N LEU A 290 25.49 4.32 -7.81
CA LEU A 290 26.83 4.77 -7.44
C LEU A 290 27.83 3.59 -7.47
N ASP A 291 27.42 2.42 -7.07
CA ASP A 291 28.28 1.22 -7.13
C ASP A 291 28.48 0.77 -8.59
N TYR A 292 27.42 0.78 -9.39
CA TYR A 292 27.55 0.57 -10.84
C TYR A 292 28.52 1.57 -11.48
N LEU A 293 28.41 2.86 -11.14
CA LEU A 293 29.29 3.91 -11.66
C LEU A 293 30.76 3.64 -11.30
N LYS A 294 31.07 3.23 -10.07
CA LYS A 294 32.43 2.88 -9.64
C LYS A 294 33.01 1.75 -10.51
N VAL A 295 32.23 0.71 -10.78
CA VAL A 295 32.66 -0.43 -11.61
C VAL A 295 32.89 0.01 -13.06
N VAL A 296 31.92 0.72 -13.66
CA VAL A 296 32.03 1.21 -15.04
C VAL A 296 33.20 2.17 -15.22
N MET A 297 33.38 3.10 -14.28
CA MET A 297 34.52 4.02 -14.29
C MET A 297 35.85 3.28 -14.13
N GLY A 298 35.92 2.28 -13.26
CA GLY A 298 37.13 1.45 -13.08
C GLY A 298 37.53 0.71 -14.36
N ILE A 299 36.59 0.00 -14.97
CA ILE A 299 36.81 -0.71 -16.25
C ILE A 299 37.18 0.30 -17.36
N GLY A 300 36.40 1.39 -17.44
CA GLY A 300 36.63 2.42 -18.47
C GLY A 300 38.00 3.08 -18.35
N LEU A 301 38.49 3.37 -17.14
CA LEU A 301 39.84 3.88 -16.92
C LEU A 301 40.92 2.89 -17.35
N CYS A 302 40.74 1.60 -17.10
CA CYS A 302 41.66 0.57 -17.59
C CYS A 302 41.72 0.52 -19.12
N VAL A 303 40.54 0.56 -19.77
CA VAL A 303 40.45 0.59 -21.24
C VAL A 303 41.07 1.86 -21.81
N LEU A 304 40.81 3.03 -21.20
CA LEU A 304 41.41 4.30 -21.61
C LEU A 304 42.94 4.28 -21.48
N ALA A 305 43.47 3.79 -20.36
CA ALA A 305 44.90 3.67 -20.13
C ALA A 305 45.55 2.76 -21.17
N PHE A 306 44.93 1.63 -21.52
CA PHE A 306 45.39 0.73 -22.57
C PHE A 306 45.35 1.37 -23.94
N ALA A 307 44.28 2.10 -24.30
CA ALA A 307 44.15 2.83 -25.57
C ALA A 307 45.20 3.95 -25.70
N LEU A 308 45.47 4.68 -24.62
CA LEU A 308 46.54 5.69 -24.59
C LEU A 308 47.93 5.07 -24.75
N LEU A 309 48.17 3.90 -24.17
CA LEU A 309 49.44 3.17 -24.38
C LEU A 309 49.61 2.79 -25.86
N LEU A 310 48.57 2.24 -26.48
CA LEU A 310 48.58 1.90 -27.90
C LEU A 310 48.79 3.13 -28.78
N ALA A 311 48.12 4.25 -28.48
CA ALA A 311 48.30 5.52 -29.21
C ALA A 311 49.75 6.04 -29.06
N TYR A 312 50.37 5.91 -27.90
CA TYR A 312 51.77 6.26 -27.68
C TYR A 312 52.73 5.38 -28.52
N LEU A 313 52.49 4.06 -28.52
CA LEU A 313 53.31 3.12 -29.29
C LEU A 313 53.19 3.39 -30.83
N ALA A 314 51.96 3.63 -31.29
CA ALA A 314 51.68 3.99 -32.68
C ALA A 314 52.38 5.31 -33.09
N ALA A 315 52.25 6.35 -32.23
CA ALA A 315 52.96 7.63 -32.49
C ALA A 315 54.49 7.47 -32.51
N LYS A 316 55.03 6.58 -31.66
CA LYS A 316 56.46 6.27 -31.67
C LYS A 316 56.87 5.54 -32.95
N HIS A 317 56.06 4.59 -33.40
CA HIS A 317 56.41 3.78 -34.61
C HIS A 317 56.30 4.60 -35.89
N LEU A 318 55.31 5.49 -36.02
CA LEU A 318 55.13 6.37 -37.20
C LEU A 318 56.18 7.47 -37.30
N THR A 319 56.73 7.97 -36.18
CA THR A 319 57.67 9.09 -36.19
C THR A 319 59.13 8.66 -36.24
N ASN A 320 59.50 7.44 -35.89
CA ASN A 320 60.89 6.93 -35.94
C ASN A 320 61.49 6.92 -37.35
N PRO A 321 60.79 6.49 -38.45
CA PRO A 321 61.36 6.51 -39.78
C PRO A 321 61.54 7.94 -40.33
N ILE A 322 60.77 8.91 -39.89
CA ILE A 322 60.85 10.31 -40.37
C ILE A 322 62.08 11.05 -39.78
N GLN A 323 62.53 10.63 -38.58
CA GLN A 323 63.78 11.19 -37.98
C GLN A 323 65.05 10.66 -38.59
N PHE A 324 64.99 9.60 -39.41
CA PHE A 324 66.15 9.03 -40.13
C PHE A 324 66.34 9.70 -41.49
N ILE A 325 65.40 10.54 -41.97
CA ILE A 325 65.42 11.20 -43.31
C ILE A 325 65.85 12.66 -43.16
N TYR A 326 65.95 13.20 -41.98
CA TYR A 326 66.48 14.54 -41.66
C TYR A 326 67.71 14.44 -40.75
#